data_ef23f6296ce5a7af12ec65d4d0eb72c2
#
_entry.id   ef23f6296ce5a7af12ec65d4d0eb72c2
#
_cell.length_a   1.000
_cell.length_b   1.000
_cell.length_c   1.000
_cell.angle_alpha   90.00
_cell.angle_beta   90.00
_cell.angle_gamma   90.00
#
_symmetry.space_group_name_H-M   'P 1'
#
loop_
_entity.id
_entity.type
_entity.pdbx_description
1 polymer ?
#
loop_
_entity_poly.entity_id
_entity_poly.type
_entity_poly.pdbx_seq_one_letter_code
_entity_poly.pdbx_strand_id
1 'polypeptide(L)'
;KLINDWSPQILVDAHEMGPQDTFMTGPPREPINKNIDKDLLKWGNIFAQDQGSAFDDRGWRFYTGEWHEDLYPGYSFYVQFRGTLGILYEQSRMAEDGVRRPEGTIQSYKESVHHQYVSTMVNLNTLLKNSKAMYRDFWEGRKYNVSRDSNYANRTFVILPTKNNTRINTLAEKLKFQDIQLYKNEKPILVKNILKQTGDVEENFTIPQGSMIIPNRQAEAPLISAIMEFDADIDEEVLIEEKQSVLRDGSSIMYDTTAFNFSMVYGLEAITVPENISSNLVDWESSNQSIDILSLIHI
;
A
#
# COMPACT_ATOMS: atom_id res chain seq x y z
N LYS A 1 3.23 12.24 6.58
CA LYS A 1 2.74 13.25 7.52
C LYS A 1 1.44 13.87 7.03
N LEU A 2 1.39 14.51 5.86
CA LEU A 2 0.16 15.15 5.35
C LEU A 2 -1.05 14.20 5.34
N ILE A 3 -0.87 12.97 4.90
CA ILE A 3 -1.94 11.97 4.86
C ILE A 3 -2.46 11.66 6.25
N ASN A 4 -1.58 11.52 7.25
CA ASN A 4 -1.97 11.26 8.63
C ASN A 4 -2.72 12.46 9.23
N ASP A 5 -2.21 13.67 9.00
CA ASP A 5 -2.77 14.89 9.58
C ASP A 5 -4.14 15.26 8.98
N TRP A 6 -4.36 14.95 7.69
CA TRP A 6 -5.54 15.39 6.95
C TRP A 6 -6.56 14.27 6.63
N SER A 7 -6.13 13.00 6.63
CA SER A 7 -6.97 11.85 6.25
C SER A 7 -7.83 12.15 5.00
N PRO A 8 -7.21 12.50 3.86
CA PRO A 8 -7.95 12.91 2.66
C PRO A 8 -8.77 11.75 2.11
N GLN A 9 -9.89 12.03 1.40
CA GLN A 9 -10.67 11.01 0.72
C GLN A 9 -10.13 10.68 -0.66
N ILE A 10 -9.41 11.60 -1.28
CA ILE A 10 -8.65 11.36 -2.51
C ILE A 10 -7.25 11.98 -2.42
N LEU A 11 -6.31 11.33 -3.08
CA LEU A 11 -4.99 11.85 -3.38
C LEU A 11 -4.75 11.69 -4.88
N VAL A 12 -4.31 12.75 -5.53
CA VAL A 12 -3.93 12.73 -6.95
C VAL A 12 -2.42 12.84 -7.04
N ASP A 13 -1.82 11.93 -7.78
CA ASP A 13 -0.42 11.95 -8.18
C ASP A 13 -0.34 12.19 -9.69
N ALA A 14 0.10 13.38 -10.08
CA ALA A 14 0.13 13.83 -11.46
C ALA A 14 1.54 13.70 -12.02
N HIS A 15 1.77 12.69 -12.83
CA HIS A 15 3.05 12.29 -13.36
C HIS A 15 3.24 12.59 -14.86
N GLU A 16 4.44 12.29 -15.33
CA GLU A 16 4.85 12.32 -16.74
C GLU A 16 5.47 10.98 -17.13
N MET A 17 5.05 10.46 -18.28
CA MET A 17 5.65 9.27 -18.91
C MET A 17 6.44 9.63 -20.17
N GLY A 18 6.79 8.66 -21.01
CA GLY A 18 7.55 8.85 -22.23
C GLY A 18 6.92 9.85 -23.22
N PRO A 19 7.72 10.58 -24.00
CA PRO A 19 7.22 11.64 -24.88
C PRO A 19 6.38 11.12 -26.05
N GLN A 20 6.46 9.84 -26.39
CA GLN A 20 5.68 9.21 -27.46
C GLN A 20 4.34 8.66 -26.97
N ASP A 21 4.15 8.57 -25.66
CA ASP A 21 2.90 8.14 -25.06
C ASP A 21 1.85 9.26 -25.08
N THR A 22 0.60 8.93 -24.75
CA THR A 22 -0.47 9.93 -24.74
C THR A 22 -0.80 10.40 -23.34
N PHE A 23 -1.77 9.78 -22.75
CA PHE A 23 -2.22 10.01 -21.39
C PHE A 23 -2.71 8.68 -20.80
N MET A 24 -2.35 8.40 -19.57
CA MET A 24 -2.77 7.21 -18.84
C MET A 24 -3.46 7.61 -17.54
N THR A 25 -4.54 6.91 -17.21
CA THR A 25 -5.23 7.00 -15.92
C THR A 25 -5.70 5.63 -15.47
N GLY A 26 -6.16 5.50 -14.22
CA GLY A 26 -6.81 4.28 -13.73
C GLY A 26 -8.04 3.85 -14.55
N PRO A 27 -8.65 2.71 -14.24
CA PRO A 27 -8.33 1.85 -13.09
C PRO A 27 -7.05 1.03 -13.30
N PRO A 28 -6.46 0.50 -12.21
CA PRO A 28 -5.33 -0.41 -12.30
C PRO A 28 -5.75 -1.75 -12.91
N ARG A 29 -4.76 -2.52 -13.36
CA ARG A 29 -4.91 -3.93 -13.72
C ARG A 29 -4.53 -4.84 -12.54
N GLU A 30 -4.83 -6.13 -12.64
CA GLU A 30 -4.30 -7.13 -11.72
C GLU A 30 -2.75 -7.28 -11.86
N PRO A 31 -2.04 -7.58 -10.76
CA PRO A 31 -2.59 -7.91 -9.44
C PRO A 31 -2.95 -6.69 -8.59
N ILE A 32 -4.11 -6.76 -7.95
CA ILE A 32 -4.57 -5.77 -6.98
C ILE A 32 -4.48 -6.37 -5.59
N ASN A 33 -3.88 -5.65 -4.64
CA ASN A 33 -3.73 -6.12 -3.26
C ASN A 33 -5.10 -6.33 -2.61
N LYS A 34 -5.34 -7.54 -2.10
CA LYS A 34 -6.64 -7.93 -1.52
C LYS A 34 -6.98 -7.17 -0.23
N ASN A 35 -6.03 -6.42 0.33
CA ASN A 35 -6.29 -5.52 1.46
C ASN A 35 -6.84 -4.15 1.05
N ILE A 36 -6.92 -3.84 -0.24
CA ILE A 36 -7.58 -2.61 -0.72
C ILE A 36 -9.10 -2.79 -0.65
N ASP A 37 -9.78 -1.80 -0.08
CA ASP A 37 -11.23 -1.82 0.06
C ASP A 37 -11.92 -1.80 -1.31
N LYS A 38 -12.92 -2.65 -1.48
CA LYS A 38 -13.69 -2.77 -2.72
C LYS A 38 -14.42 -1.47 -3.10
N ASP A 39 -14.80 -0.65 -2.13
CA ASP A 39 -15.40 0.66 -2.39
C ASP A 39 -14.38 1.62 -3.02
N LEU A 40 -13.09 1.52 -2.67
CA LEU A 40 -12.04 2.30 -3.35
C LEU A 40 -11.89 1.90 -4.81
N LEU A 41 -11.91 0.60 -5.12
CA LEU A 41 -11.86 0.11 -6.51
C LEU A 41 -13.08 0.60 -7.33
N LYS A 42 -14.26 0.58 -6.74
CA LYS A 42 -15.49 1.14 -7.32
C LYS A 42 -15.34 2.65 -7.60
N TRP A 43 -14.83 3.41 -6.62
CA TRP A 43 -14.59 4.84 -6.80
C TRP A 43 -13.53 5.11 -7.86
N GLY A 44 -12.44 4.35 -7.88
CA GLY A 44 -11.42 4.43 -8.92
C GLY A 44 -11.99 4.29 -10.33
N ASN A 45 -12.89 3.33 -10.53
CA ASN A 45 -13.59 3.14 -11.80
C ASN A 45 -14.46 4.36 -12.19
N ILE A 46 -15.19 4.95 -11.24
CA ILE A 46 -16.04 6.12 -11.50
C ILE A 46 -15.17 7.31 -11.93
N PHE A 47 -14.07 7.58 -11.21
CA PHE A 47 -13.15 8.67 -11.55
C PHE A 47 -12.49 8.45 -12.92
N ALA A 48 -12.07 7.24 -13.23
CA ALA A 48 -11.46 6.89 -14.50
C ALA A 48 -12.46 7.06 -15.68
N GLN A 49 -13.72 6.64 -15.51
CA GLN A 49 -14.78 6.81 -16.52
C GLN A 49 -15.09 8.27 -16.78
N ASP A 50 -15.20 9.11 -15.74
CA ASP A 50 -15.45 10.54 -15.89
C ASP A 50 -14.27 11.23 -16.60
N GLN A 51 -13.01 10.84 -16.30
CA GLN A 51 -11.84 11.34 -17.01
C GLN A 51 -11.83 10.91 -18.47
N GLY A 52 -12.05 9.63 -18.75
CA GLY A 52 -12.13 9.09 -20.11
C GLY A 52 -13.19 9.82 -20.94
N SER A 53 -14.40 10.00 -20.41
CA SER A 53 -15.47 10.74 -21.08
C SER A 53 -15.07 12.17 -21.41
N ALA A 54 -14.37 12.85 -20.52
CA ALA A 54 -13.91 14.22 -20.76
C ALA A 54 -12.81 14.31 -21.84
N PHE A 55 -12.01 13.27 -22.01
CA PHE A 55 -11.02 13.16 -23.08
C PHE A 55 -11.68 12.83 -24.41
N ASP A 56 -12.64 11.90 -24.43
CA ASP A 56 -13.43 11.56 -25.61
C ASP A 56 -14.17 12.77 -26.17
N ASP A 57 -14.79 13.59 -25.33
CA ASP A 57 -15.47 14.84 -25.72
C ASP A 57 -14.55 15.85 -26.44
N ARG A 58 -13.21 15.71 -26.22
CA ARG A 58 -12.18 16.57 -26.84
C ARG A 58 -11.45 15.92 -28.00
N GLY A 59 -11.76 14.65 -28.29
CA GLY A 59 -11.04 13.86 -29.27
C GLY A 59 -9.59 13.57 -28.85
N TRP A 60 -9.29 13.57 -27.57
CA TRP A 60 -7.96 13.27 -27.04
C TRP A 60 -7.78 11.78 -26.82
N ARG A 61 -6.59 11.29 -27.11
CA ARG A 61 -6.23 9.89 -26.89
C ARG A 61 -5.81 9.66 -25.45
N PHE A 62 -6.24 8.55 -24.88
CA PHE A 62 -5.83 8.07 -23.58
C PHE A 62 -5.89 6.54 -23.56
N TYR A 63 -5.30 5.93 -22.55
CA TYR A 63 -5.47 4.50 -22.24
C TYR A 63 -5.58 4.29 -20.74
N THR A 64 -6.15 3.16 -20.36
CA THR A 64 -6.47 2.82 -18.98
C THR A 64 -6.42 1.29 -18.78
N GLY A 65 -6.16 0.85 -17.54
CA GLY A 65 -6.19 -0.58 -17.21
C GLY A 65 -5.02 -1.42 -17.71
N GLU A 66 -3.95 -0.80 -18.24
CA GLU A 66 -2.88 -1.54 -18.91
C GLU A 66 -1.51 -1.42 -18.23
N TRP A 67 -1.29 -0.39 -17.43
CA TRP A 67 0.05 0.01 -17.04
C TRP A 67 0.47 -0.33 -15.62
N HIS A 68 -0.38 -0.14 -14.64
CA HIS A 68 0.01 -0.28 -13.25
C HIS A 68 -0.92 -1.20 -12.48
N GLU A 69 -0.36 -1.86 -11.51
CA GLU A 69 -1.04 -2.67 -10.51
C GLU A 69 -1.12 -1.93 -9.17
N ASP A 70 -2.10 -2.30 -8.36
CA ASP A 70 -2.22 -1.80 -6.98
C ASP A 70 -1.81 -2.90 -5.97
N LEU A 71 -0.73 -3.62 -6.24
CA LEU A 71 -0.22 -4.66 -5.35
C LEU A 71 0.69 -4.10 -4.26
N TYR A 72 1.63 -3.26 -4.65
CA TYR A 72 2.66 -2.73 -3.78
C TYR A 72 2.14 -1.56 -2.92
N PRO A 73 2.28 -1.60 -1.58
CA PRO A 73 1.79 -0.54 -0.69
C PRO A 73 2.74 0.66 -0.63
N GLY A 74 3.10 1.21 -1.77
CA GLY A 74 4.02 2.34 -1.90
C GLY A 74 3.56 3.40 -2.88
N TYR A 75 4.33 4.49 -2.97
CA TYR A 75 4.07 5.66 -3.80
C TYR A 75 2.64 6.20 -3.64
N SER A 76 1.99 6.52 -4.76
CA SER A 76 0.62 7.06 -4.82
C SER A 76 -0.42 6.14 -4.19
N PHE A 77 -0.19 4.82 -4.24
CA PHE A 77 -1.19 3.82 -3.83
C PHE A 77 -1.09 3.43 -2.35
N TYR A 78 -0.04 3.85 -1.64
CA TYR A 78 0.03 3.74 -0.18
C TYR A 78 -1.25 4.21 0.52
N VAL A 79 -1.86 5.28 0.02
CA VAL A 79 -3.04 5.90 0.62
C VAL A 79 -4.27 5.00 0.58
N GLN A 80 -4.36 4.07 -0.38
CA GLN A 80 -5.49 3.15 -0.52
C GLN A 80 -5.61 2.20 0.68
N PHE A 81 -4.47 1.81 1.24
CA PHE A 81 -4.44 1.00 2.48
C PHE A 81 -4.86 1.79 3.72
N ARG A 82 -5.09 3.09 3.59
CA ARG A 82 -5.61 3.98 4.64
C ARG A 82 -7.03 4.47 4.37
N GLY A 83 -7.68 3.93 3.34
CA GLY A 83 -9.03 4.26 2.95
C GLY A 83 -9.18 5.49 2.05
N THR A 84 -8.08 6.03 1.54
CA THR A 84 -8.04 7.17 0.61
C THR A 84 -7.96 6.65 -0.82
N LEU A 85 -8.77 7.15 -1.74
CA LEU A 85 -8.61 6.83 -3.16
C LEU A 85 -7.33 7.46 -3.70
N GLY A 86 -6.37 6.64 -4.13
CA GLY A 86 -5.20 7.06 -4.89
C GLY A 86 -5.54 7.14 -6.37
N ILE A 87 -5.21 8.24 -7.02
CA ILE A 87 -5.41 8.45 -8.46
C ILE A 87 -4.05 8.82 -9.05
N LEU A 88 -3.53 7.95 -9.91
CA LEU A 88 -2.38 8.25 -10.75
C LEU A 88 -2.87 8.61 -12.15
N TYR A 89 -2.34 9.65 -12.72
CA TYR A 89 -2.37 9.85 -14.14
C TYR A 89 -1.03 10.35 -14.67
N GLU A 90 -0.71 9.86 -15.86
CA GLU A 90 0.53 10.10 -16.55
C GLU A 90 0.26 10.85 -17.86
N GLN A 91 0.97 11.93 -18.09
CA GLN A 91 0.92 12.62 -19.38
C GLN A 91 2.19 12.40 -20.18
N SER A 92 2.15 12.60 -21.48
CA SER A 92 3.38 12.66 -22.29
C SER A 92 4.30 13.76 -21.79
N ARG A 93 5.55 13.43 -21.53
CA ARG A 93 6.61 14.44 -21.31
C ARG A 93 6.79 15.29 -22.56
N MET A 94 6.82 16.61 -22.41
CA MET A 94 6.98 17.53 -23.49
C MET A 94 8.24 18.38 -23.38
N ALA A 95 8.93 18.54 -24.52
CA ALA A 95 9.85 19.66 -24.72
C ALA A 95 9.07 20.92 -25.15
N GLU A 96 9.71 22.07 -25.15
CA GLU A 96 9.09 23.36 -25.47
C GLU A 96 8.29 23.37 -26.78
N ASP A 97 8.81 22.72 -27.82
CA ASP A 97 8.23 22.70 -29.17
C ASP A 97 7.23 21.58 -29.43
N GLY A 98 7.00 20.71 -28.44
CA GLY A 98 6.15 19.52 -28.59
C GLY A 98 6.90 18.33 -29.20
N VAL A 99 6.18 17.24 -29.42
CA VAL A 99 6.72 15.97 -29.92
C VAL A 99 5.94 15.53 -31.16
N ARG A 100 6.68 15.24 -32.25
CA ARG A 100 6.13 14.57 -33.43
C ARG A 100 6.07 13.07 -33.16
N ARG A 101 4.89 12.52 -33.29
CA ARG A 101 4.63 11.09 -33.12
C ARG A 101 4.86 10.31 -34.41
N PRO A 102 5.07 8.98 -34.35
CA PRO A 102 5.29 8.15 -35.53
C PRO A 102 4.20 8.26 -36.58
N GLU A 103 2.93 8.41 -36.16
CA GLU A 103 1.80 8.60 -37.05
C GLU A 103 1.70 10.00 -37.69
N GLY A 104 2.63 10.90 -37.37
CA GLY A 104 2.73 12.23 -37.96
C GLY A 104 2.02 13.34 -37.20
N THR A 105 1.25 13.03 -36.15
CA THR A 105 0.64 14.06 -35.29
C THR A 105 1.69 14.74 -34.42
N ILE A 106 1.40 15.98 -34.00
CA ILE A 106 2.28 16.73 -33.08
C ILE A 106 1.48 16.99 -31.81
N GLN A 107 1.98 16.49 -30.69
CA GLN A 107 1.46 16.86 -29.38
C GLN A 107 2.25 18.06 -28.86
N SER A 108 1.57 19.13 -28.56
CA SER A 108 2.18 20.37 -28.07
C SER A 108 2.29 20.36 -26.55
N TYR A 109 3.21 21.15 -25.99
CA TYR A 109 3.29 21.42 -24.56
C TYR A 109 1.95 21.93 -23.99
N LYS A 110 1.29 22.83 -24.72
CA LYS A 110 -0.04 23.34 -24.34
C LYS A 110 -1.08 22.22 -24.18
N GLU A 111 -1.09 21.24 -25.06
CA GLU A 111 -2.00 20.11 -24.99
C GLU A 111 -1.74 19.25 -23.75
N SER A 112 -0.48 18.94 -23.44
CA SER A 112 -0.10 18.20 -22.23
C SER A 112 -0.50 18.92 -20.94
N VAL A 113 -0.33 20.23 -20.87
CA VAL A 113 -0.81 21.05 -19.75
C VAL A 113 -2.35 20.98 -19.65
N HIS A 114 -3.05 20.99 -20.79
CA HIS A 114 -4.51 20.87 -20.80
C HIS A 114 -4.99 19.49 -20.35
N HIS A 115 -4.28 18.41 -20.66
CA HIS A 115 -4.58 17.07 -20.15
C HIS A 115 -4.59 17.07 -18.62
N GLN A 116 -3.54 17.58 -17.98
CA GLN A 116 -3.46 17.68 -16.53
C GLN A 116 -4.56 18.56 -15.93
N TYR A 117 -4.81 19.72 -16.54
CA TYR A 117 -5.83 20.64 -16.08
C TYR A 117 -7.23 20.03 -16.16
N VAL A 118 -7.58 19.43 -17.30
CA VAL A 118 -8.91 18.81 -17.50
C VAL A 118 -9.10 17.65 -16.54
N SER A 119 -8.10 16.77 -16.37
CA SER A 119 -8.17 15.67 -15.42
C SER A 119 -8.39 16.16 -13.99
N THR A 120 -7.66 17.20 -13.58
CA THR A 120 -7.84 17.82 -12.26
C THR A 120 -9.25 18.36 -12.07
N MET A 121 -9.78 19.09 -13.06
CA MET A 121 -11.12 19.66 -12.97
C MET A 121 -12.22 18.60 -12.99
N VAL A 122 -12.04 17.52 -13.74
CA VAL A 122 -12.94 16.36 -13.72
C VAL A 122 -12.93 15.70 -12.35
N ASN A 123 -11.75 15.42 -11.79
CA ASN A 123 -11.63 14.83 -10.45
C ASN A 123 -12.35 15.68 -9.38
N LEU A 124 -12.18 17.00 -9.42
CA LEU A 124 -12.88 17.91 -8.50
C LEU A 124 -14.41 17.85 -8.68
N ASN A 125 -14.91 17.78 -9.91
CA ASN A 125 -16.33 17.67 -10.19
C ASN A 125 -16.90 16.32 -9.75
N THR A 126 -16.19 15.23 -10.02
CA THR A 126 -16.58 13.88 -9.59
C THR A 126 -16.62 13.78 -8.07
N LEU A 127 -15.60 14.33 -7.39
CA LEU A 127 -15.59 14.43 -5.93
C LEU A 127 -16.78 15.24 -5.40
N LEU A 128 -17.03 16.40 -5.96
CA LEU A 128 -18.13 17.27 -5.53
C LEU A 128 -19.48 16.54 -5.61
N LYS A 129 -19.75 15.85 -6.74
CA LYS A 129 -20.97 15.07 -6.94
C LYS A 129 -21.13 13.91 -5.96
N ASN A 130 -20.03 13.27 -5.59
CA ASN A 130 -20.03 12.03 -4.81
C ASN A 130 -19.54 12.18 -3.37
N SER A 131 -19.19 13.38 -2.93
CA SER A 131 -18.51 13.67 -1.67
C SER A 131 -19.13 13.01 -0.44
N LYS A 132 -20.46 13.08 -0.30
CA LYS A 132 -21.17 12.48 0.83
C LYS A 132 -21.07 10.95 0.86
N ALA A 133 -21.16 10.31 -0.31
CA ALA A 133 -21.06 8.85 -0.41
C ALA A 133 -19.61 8.40 -0.14
N MET A 134 -18.62 9.04 -0.74
CA MET A 134 -17.21 8.73 -0.51
C MET A 134 -16.81 8.92 0.95
N TYR A 135 -17.27 10.01 1.59
CA TYR A 135 -16.99 10.23 3.00
C TYR A 135 -17.62 9.17 3.90
N ARG A 136 -18.84 8.76 3.60
CA ARG A 136 -19.52 7.67 4.33
C ARG A 136 -18.75 6.36 4.16
N ASP A 137 -18.39 5.98 2.92
CA ASP A 137 -17.70 4.72 2.64
C ASP A 137 -16.32 4.71 3.30
N PHE A 138 -15.56 5.82 3.28
CA PHE A 138 -14.33 6.00 4.05
C PHE A 138 -14.53 5.75 5.55
N TRP A 139 -15.56 6.35 6.14
CA TRP A 139 -15.86 6.19 7.57
C TRP A 139 -16.26 4.75 7.92
N GLU A 140 -17.16 4.16 7.16
CA GLU A 140 -17.63 2.79 7.41
C GLU A 140 -16.51 1.76 7.23
N GLY A 141 -15.61 1.93 6.27
CA GLY A 141 -14.43 1.08 6.10
C GLY A 141 -13.53 1.14 7.34
N ARG A 142 -13.19 2.32 7.82
CA ARG A 142 -12.35 2.47 9.03
C ARG A 142 -13.03 1.94 10.29
N LYS A 143 -14.35 2.11 10.41
CA LYS A 143 -15.15 1.55 11.49
C LYS A 143 -15.20 0.03 11.42
N TYR A 144 -15.32 -0.53 10.23
CA TYR A 144 -15.25 -1.99 10.01
C TYR A 144 -13.90 -2.54 10.46
N ASN A 145 -12.78 -1.92 10.12
CA ASN A 145 -11.43 -2.36 10.48
C ASN A 145 -11.24 -2.60 11.99
N VAL A 146 -11.89 -1.81 12.84
CA VAL A 146 -11.82 -1.95 14.30
C VAL A 146 -12.92 -2.84 14.89
N SER A 147 -13.86 -3.31 14.08
CA SER A 147 -14.96 -4.15 14.53
C SER A 147 -14.49 -5.58 14.83
N ARG A 148 -15.31 -6.34 15.59
CA ARG A 148 -15.07 -7.78 15.84
C ARG A 148 -15.43 -8.65 14.63
N ASP A 149 -16.23 -8.12 13.72
CA ASP A 149 -16.69 -8.80 12.50
C ASP A 149 -15.76 -8.55 11.32
N SER A 150 -14.71 -7.77 11.52
CA SER A 150 -13.69 -7.49 10.51
C SER A 150 -12.88 -8.74 10.17
N ASN A 151 -12.52 -8.89 8.90
CA ASN A 151 -11.58 -9.91 8.44
C ASN A 151 -10.21 -9.81 9.14
N TYR A 152 -9.90 -8.63 9.69
CA TYR A 152 -8.67 -8.34 10.43
C TYR A 152 -8.76 -8.63 11.93
N ALA A 153 -9.97 -8.95 12.44
CA ALA A 153 -10.25 -9.01 13.87
C ALA A 153 -9.46 -10.09 14.62
N ASN A 154 -9.20 -11.21 13.97
CA ASN A 154 -8.56 -12.39 14.55
C ASN A 154 -7.15 -12.62 13.98
N ARG A 155 -6.37 -11.58 13.83
CA ARG A 155 -4.99 -11.65 13.36
C ARG A 155 -4.08 -10.76 14.20
N THR A 156 -2.94 -11.28 14.60
CA THR A 156 -1.89 -10.51 15.29
C THR A 156 -0.54 -10.83 14.65
N PHE A 157 0.22 -9.80 14.31
CA PHE A 157 1.62 -9.95 13.90
C PHE A 157 2.52 -9.78 15.12
N VAL A 158 3.56 -10.60 15.22
CA VAL A 158 4.48 -10.59 16.34
C VAL A 158 5.91 -10.55 15.82
N ILE A 159 6.69 -9.56 16.26
CA ILE A 159 8.14 -9.54 16.04
C ILE A 159 8.81 -10.12 17.29
N LEU A 160 9.60 -11.16 17.09
CA LEU A 160 10.28 -11.84 18.19
C LEU A 160 11.42 -10.98 18.77
N PRO A 161 11.81 -11.19 20.04
CA PRO A 161 12.89 -10.42 20.64
C PRO A 161 14.20 -10.58 19.87
N THR A 162 14.90 -9.50 19.70
CA THR A 162 16.20 -9.48 19.01
C THR A 162 17.27 -8.75 19.84
N LYS A 163 18.53 -9.12 19.65
CA LYS A 163 19.66 -8.35 20.18
C LYS A 163 19.93 -7.06 19.39
N ASN A 164 19.37 -6.95 18.18
CA ASN A 164 19.53 -5.79 17.34
C ASN A 164 18.45 -4.74 17.64
N ASN A 165 18.63 -4.01 18.73
CA ASN A 165 17.69 -2.98 19.16
C ASN A 165 17.51 -1.86 18.14
N THR A 166 18.53 -1.54 17.34
CA THR A 166 18.42 -0.50 16.30
C THR A 166 17.37 -0.87 15.26
N ARG A 167 17.40 -2.11 14.74
CA ARG A 167 16.44 -2.54 13.71
C ARG A 167 15.00 -2.54 14.22
N ILE A 168 14.77 -3.12 15.39
CA ILE A 168 13.41 -3.19 15.93
C ILE A 168 12.87 -1.82 16.33
N ASN A 169 13.71 -0.93 16.86
CA ASN A 169 13.31 0.44 17.18
C ASN A 169 13.02 1.26 15.92
N THR A 170 13.84 1.13 14.87
CA THR A 170 13.59 1.80 13.58
C THR A 170 12.27 1.31 12.96
N LEU A 171 12.00 0.01 13.02
CA LEU A 171 10.71 -0.53 12.58
C LEU A 171 9.56 0.05 13.42
N ALA A 172 9.69 0.05 14.75
CA ALA A 172 8.68 0.59 15.64
C ALA A 172 8.37 2.07 15.36
N GLU A 173 9.40 2.88 15.14
CA GLU A 173 9.24 4.30 14.77
C GLU A 173 8.48 4.46 13.44
N LYS A 174 8.81 3.64 12.44
CA LYS A 174 8.11 3.65 11.15
C LYS A 174 6.65 3.25 11.28
N LEU A 175 6.34 2.21 12.05
CA LEU A 175 4.97 1.77 12.28
C LEU A 175 4.17 2.81 13.09
N LYS A 176 4.75 3.37 14.16
CA LYS A 176 4.11 4.44 14.94
C LYS A 176 3.86 5.69 14.10
N PHE A 177 4.78 6.03 13.20
CA PHE A 177 4.59 7.15 12.25
C PHE A 177 3.38 6.93 11.33
N GLN A 178 2.97 5.67 11.12
CA GLN A 178 1.77 5.29 10.37
C GLN A 178 0.51 5.20 11.25
N ASP A 179 0.54 5.69 12.49
CA ASP A 179 -0.53 5.58 13.49
C ASP A 179 -0.87 4.14 13.91
N ILE A 180 0.06 3.20 13.71
CA ILE A 180 -0.09 1.81 14.12
C ILE A 180 0.26 1.66 15.59
N GLN A 181 -0.67 1.10 16.35
CA GLN A 181 -0.48 0.81 17.78
C GLN A 181 0.39 -0.44 17.94
N LEU A 182 1.42 -0.31 18.77
CA LEU A 182 2.40 -1.35 19.06
C LEU A 182 2.43 -1.63 20.54
N TYR A 183 2.50 -2.91 20.88
CA TYR A 183 2.54 -3.37 22.27
C TYR A 183 3.76 -4.27 22.51
N LYS A 184 4.07 -4.50 23.78
CA LYS A 184 5.04 -5.48 24.23
C LYS A 184 4.36 -6.42 25.24
N ASN A 185 4.58 -7.72 25.12
CA ASN A 185 4.10 -8.67 26.13
C ASN A 185 5.05 -8.71 27.33
N GLU A 186 4.46 -8.64 28.53
CA GLU A 186 5.20 -8.70 29.80
C GLU A 186 5.48 -10.12 30.27
N LYS A 187 4.78 -11.10 29.70
CA LYS A 187 4.92 -12.53 30.03
C LYS A 187 4.87 -13.35 28.76
N PRO A 188 5.48 -14.55 28.75
CA PRO A 188 5.30 -15.48 27.63
C PRO A 188 3.81 -15.76 27.39
N ILE A 189 3.42 -15.86 26.11
CA ILE A 189 2.03 -16.13 25.70
C ILE A 189 2.01 -17.43 24.89
N LEU A 190 1.24 -18.42 25.32
CA LEU A 190 1.01 -19.63 24.56
C LEU A 190 -0.06 -19.37 23.50
N VAL A 191 0.27 -19.65 22.25
CA VAL A 191 -0.60 -19.47 21.07
C VAL A 191 -0.59 -20.73 20.21
N LYS A 192 -1.56 -20.82 19.30
CA LYS A 192 -1.70 -21.98 18.41
C LYS A 192 -1.72 -21.59 16.95
N ASN A 193 -1.30 -22.55 16.11
CA ASN A 193 -1.39 -22.45 14.65
C ASN A 193 -0.74 -21.17 14.09
N ILE A 194 0.45 -20.86 14.57
CA ILE A 194 1.18 -19.70 14.05
C ILE A 194 1.70 -19.96 12.64
N LEU A 195 1.72 -18.92 11.81
CA LEU A 195 2.41 -18.92 10.52
C LEU A 195 3.76 -18.23 10.65
N LYS A 196 4.82 -18.91 10.21
CA LYS A 196 6.18 -18.37 10.14
C LYS A 196 6.45 -17.67 8.81
N GLN A 197 7.51 -16.85 8.78
CA GLN A 197 7.98 -16.19 7.55
C GLN A 197 8.37 -17.17 6.43
N THR A 198 8.67 -18.43 6.79
CA THR A 198 8.98 -19.51 5.83
C THR A 198 7.73 -20.13 5.20
N GLY A 199 6.52 -19.75 5.64
CA GLY A 199 5.27 -20.38 5.24
C GLY A 199 4.89 -21.60 6.08
N ASP A 200 5.74 -22.03 7.01
CA ASP A 200 5.45 -23.18 7.89
C ASP A 200 4.42 -22.80 8.97
N VAL A 201 3.54 -23.74 9.27
CA VAL A 201 2.57 -23.61 10.39
C VAL A 201 3.07 -24.43 11.58
N GLU A 202 3.09 -23.82 12.77
CA GLU A 202 3.40 -24.51 14.02
C GLU A 202 2.19 -24.50 14.95
N GLU A 203 1.75 -25.69 15.37
CA GLU A 203 0.50 -25.86 16.13
C GLU A 203 0.54 -25.24 17.53
N ASN A 204 1.67 -25.31 18.22
CA ASN A 204 1.83 -24.77 19.57
C ASN A 204 3.12 -23.98 19.66
N PHE A 205 3.01 -22.70 19.96
CA PHE A 205 4.17 -21.81 20.06
C PHE A 205 4.05 -20.94 21.32
N THR A 206 5.18 -20.70 21.97
CA THR A 206 5.25 -19.77 23.09
C THR A 206 5.93 -18.49 22.65
N ILE A 207 5.15 -17.42 22.50
CA ILE A 207 5.70 -16.08 22.23
C ILE A 207 6.56 -15.67 23.43
N PRO A 208 7.86 -15.41 23.25
CA PRO A 208 8.74 -14.99 24.32
C PRO A 208 8.32 -13.64 24.92
N GLN A 209 8.58 -13.44 26.20
CA GLN A 209 8.45 -12.13 26.84
C GLN A 209 9.30 -11.07 26.10
N GLY A 210 8.75 -9.86 25.93
CA GLY A 210 9.45 -8.76 25.29
C GLY A 210 9.31 -8.72 23.77
N SER A 211 8.46 -9.59 23.19
CA SER A 211 8.09 -9.52 21.77
C SER A 211 7.27 -8.26 21.47
N MET A 212 7.39 -7.71 20.26
CA MET A 212 6.51 -6.66 19.78
C MET A 212 5.21 -7.30 19.26
N ILE A 213 4.09 -6.86 19.78
CA ILE A 213 2.75 -7.37 19.46
C ILE A 213 2.01 -6.29 18.66
N ILE A 214 1.52 -6.66 17.49
CA ILE A 214 0.82 -5.77 16.55
C ILE A 214 -0.55 -6.41 16.24
N PRO A 215 -1.58 -6.15 17.06
CA PRO A 215 -2.93 -6.62 16.74
C PRO A 215 -3.39 -5.98 15.43
N ASN A 216 -3.95 -6.77 14.52
CA ASN A 216 -4.37 -6.23 13.23
C ASN A 216 -5.72 -5.48 13.30
N ARG A 217 -6.50 -5.68 14.37
CA ARG A 217 -7.76 -4.97 14.57
C ARG A 217 -7.55 -3.52 15.01
N GLN A 218 -7.15 -2.70 14.05
CA GLN A 218 -6.89 -1.27 14.19
C GLN A 218 -7.48 -0.51 13.00
N ALA A 219 -7.55 0.82 13.07
CA ALA A 219 -8.03 1.63 11.96
C ALA A 219 -7.21 1.44 10.68
N GLU A 220 -5.92 1.18 10.84
CA GLU A 220 -4.94 0.95 9.77
C GLU A 220 -4.78 -0.55 9.41
N ALA A 221 -5.77 -1.39 9.70
CA ALA A 221 -5.72 -2.84 9.49
C ALA A 221 -5.31 -3.27 8.07
N PRO A 222 -5.82 -2.66 6.99
CA PRO A 222 -5.40 -2.99 5.63
C PRO A 222 -3.90 -2.72 5.40
N LEU A 223 -3.40 -1.58 5.88
CA LEU A 223 -1.98 -1.25 5.79
C LEU A 223 -1.12 -2.23 6.59
N ILE A 224 -1.53 -2.55 7.83
CA ILE A 224 -0.82 -3.52 8.68
C ILE A 224 -0.73 -4.87 7.97
N SER A 225 -1.84 -5.36 7.42
CA SER A 225 -1.83 -6.62 6.65
C SER A 225 -0.86 -6.52 5.49
N ALA A 226 -1.00 -5.54 4.62
CA ALA A 226 -0.20 -5.42 3.41
C ALA A 226 1.32 -5.40 3.68
N ILE A 227 1.76 -4.76 4.78
CA ILE A 227 3.21 -4.62 5.09
C ILE A 227 3.75 -5.69 6.05
N MET A 228 2.89 -6.53 6.63
CA MET A 228 3.31 -7.52 7.65
C MET A 228 2.98 -8.96 7.29
N GLU A 229 2.05 -9.24 6.38
CA GLU A 229 1.65 -10.61 6.02
C GLU A 229 2.73 -11.36 5.24
N PHE A 230 2.78 -12.69 5.43
CA PHE A 230 3.70 -13.59 4.72
C PHE A 230 3.01 -14.37 3.60
N ASP A 231 1.70 -14.30 3.56
CA ASP A 231 0.78 -15.08 2.76
C ASP A 231 -0.09 -14.16 1.88
N ALA A 232 0.53 -13.14 1.27
CA ALA A 232 -0.17 -12.25 0.35
C ALA A 232 -0.91 -13.06 -0.73
N ASP A 233 -2.19 -12.77 -0.88
CA ASP A 233 -3.07 -13.45 -1.84
C ASP A 233 -2.96 -12.75 -3.20
N ILE A 234 -2.34 -13.43 -4.18
CA ILE A 234 -2.22 -13.00 -5.57
C ILE A 234 -2.92 -14.03 -6.43
N ASP A 235 -3.71 -13.59 -7.39
CA ASP A 235 -4.46 -14.48 -8.27
C ASP A 235 -3.53 -15.44 -9.04
N GLU A 236 -3.88 -16.73 -9.07
CA GLU A 236 -3.06 -17.77 -9.68
C GLU A 236 -2.80 -17.51 -11.16
N GLU A 237 -3.77 -16.97 -11.88
CA GLU A 237 -3.63 -16.63 -13.31
C GLU A 237 -2.52 -15.59 -13.52
N VAL A 238 -2.43 -14.58 -12.66
CA VAL A 238 -1.37 -13.56 -12.70
C VAL A 238 0.01 -14.17 -12.44
N LEU A 239 0.12 -15.08 -11.46
CA LEU A 239 1.37 -15.76 -11.15
C LEU A 239 1.82 -16.69 -12.31
N ILE A 240 0.87 -17.34 -12.98
CA ILE A 240 1.15 -18.16 -14.16
C ILE A 240 1.66 -17.29 -15.32
N GLU A 241 1.00 -16.17 -15.58
CA GLU A 241 1.37 -15.24 -16.64
C GLU A 241 2.75 -14.62 -16.39
N GLU A 242 3.02 -14.16 -15.17
CA GLU A 242 4.33 -13.67 -14.74
C GLU A 242 5.42 -14.71 -14.97
N LYS A 243 5.19 -15.94 -14.52
CA LYS A 243 6.14 -17.04 -14.72
C LYS A 243 6.37 -17.32 -16.20
N GLN A 244 5.33 -17.31 -17.03
CA GLN A 244 5.45 -17.53 -18.47
C GLN A 244 6.26 -16.41 -19.14
N SER A 245 6.02 -15.15 -18.77
CA SER A 245 6.77 -14.00 -19.29
C SER A 245 8.25 -14.08 -18.93
N VAL A 246 8.56 -14.35 -17.67
CA VAL A 246 9.97 -14.50 -17.22
C VAL A 246 10.67 -15.66 -17.94
N LEU A 247 10.00 -16.81 -18.13
CA LEU A 247 10.60 -17.97 -18.78
C LEU A 247 10.73 -17.81 -20.29
N ARG A 248 9.81 -17.11 -20.97
CA ARG A 248 9.79 -16.94 -22.41
C ARG A 248 10.57 -15.71 -22.87
N ASP A 249 10.39 -14.60 -22.18
CA ASP A 249 10.84 -13.28 -22.63
C ASP A 249 11.97 -12.71 -21.73
N GLY A 250 12.23 -13.37 -20.59
CA GLY A 250 13.26 -12.93 -19.62
C GLY A 250 12.89 -11.66 -18.86
N SER A 251 11.62 -11.25 -18.88
CA SER A 251 11.14 -10.02 -18.27
C SER A 251 9.92 -10.25 -17.40
N SER A 252 9.82 -9.52 -16.29
CA SER A 252 8.63 -9.45 -15.45
C SER A 252 7.56 -8.58 -16.12
N ILE A 253 6.30 -8.98 -15.99
CA ILE A 253 5.15 -8.16 -16.38
C ILE A 253 4.57 -7.39 -15.17
N MET A 254 4.90 -7.81 -13.95
CA MET A 254 4.51 -7.08 -12.74
C MET A 254 5.43 -5.86 -12.57
N TYR A 255 4.81 -4.70 -12.45
CA TYR A 255 5.50 -3.42 -12.28
C TYR A 255 5.76 -3.13 -10.80
N ASP A 256 6.92 -2.55 -10.49
CA ASP A 256 7.34 -2.14 -9.13
C ASP A 256 7.22 -3.24 -8.06
N THR A 257 7.38 -4.49 -8.43
CA THR A 257 7.32 -5.60 -7.49
C THR A 257 8.60 -5.66 -6.68
N THR A 258 8.56 -5.15 -5.46
CA THR A 258 9.66 -5.21 -4.50
C THR A 258 9.23 -5.94 -3.23
N ALA A 259 10.21 -6.34 -2.41
CA ALA A 259 9.92 -6.87 -1.09
C ALA A 259 9.34 -5.76 -0.20
N PHE A 260 8.10 -5.90 0.21
CA PHE A 260 7.40 -4.91 1.03
C PHE A 260 6.96 -5.44 2.42
N ASN A 261 7.28 -6.68 2.76
CA ASN A 261 7.09 -7.17 4.13
C ASN A 261 8.14 -6.54 5.06
N PHE A 262 7.70 -5.71 6.00
CA PHE A 262 8.61 -4.93 6.84
C PHE A 262 9.45 -5.80 7.78
N SER A 263 8.91 -6.87 8.32
CA SER A 263 9.73 -7.76 9.17
C SER A 263 10.92 -8.34 8.40
N MET A 264 10.70 -8.75 7.16
CA MET A 264 11.75 -9.30 6.29
C MET A 264 12.74 -8.21 5.83
N VAL A 265 12.25 -7.03 5.44
CA VAL A 265 13.10 -5.90 5.03
C VAL A 265 14.05 -5.47 6.15
N TYR A 266 13.57 -5.46 7.40
CA TYR A 266 14.40 -5.15 8.56
C TYR A 266 15.21 -6.35 9.08
N GLY A 267 15.06 -7.53 8.48
CA GLY A 267 15.74 -8.76 8.92
C GLY A 267 15.40 -9.13 10.36
N LEU A 268 14.13 -9.06 10.71
CA LEU A 268 13.57 -9.39 12.02
C LEU A 268 12.75 -10.66 11.91
N GLU A 269 12.90 -11.56 12.89
CA GLU A 269 12.09 -12.76 12.97
C GLU A 269 10.67 -12.41 13.42
N ALA A 270 9.68 -12.90 12.67
CA ALA A 270 8.30 -12.60 12.93
C ALA A 270 7.38 -13.81 12.68
N ILE A 271 6.22 -13.78 13.31
CA ILE A 271 5.16 -14.77 13.16
C ILE A 271 3.80 -14.07 13.01
N THR A 272 2.86 -14.75 12.38
CA THR A 272 1.44 -14.38 12.38
C THR A 272 0.66 -15.34 13.29
N VAL A 273 -0.21 -14.79 14.12
CA VAL A 273 -1.07 -15.54 15.05
C VAL A 273 -2.52 -15.36 14.63
N PRO A 274 -3.33 -16.44 14.45
CA PRO A 274 -4.71 -16.37 13.99
C PRO A 274 -5.69 -16.03 15.13
N GLU A 275 -5.30 -15.12 16.02
CA GLU A 275 -6.14 -14.61 17.10
C GLU A 275 -5.73 -13.17 17.46
N ASN A 276 -6.65 -12.46 18.12
CA ASN A 276 -6.38 -11.12 18.63
C ASN A 276 -5.74 -11.19 20.02
N ILE A 277 -4.46 -10.94 20.11
CA ILE A 277 -3.76 -10.85 21.40
C ILE A 277 -4.01 -9.47 22.00
N SER A 278 -4.67 -9.41 23.17
CA SER A 278 -5.04 -8.16 23.83
C SER A 278 -4.82 -8.14 25.36
N SER A 279 -4.30 -9.23 25.93
CA SER A 279 -4.07 -9.34 27.37
C SER A 279 -2.58 -9.37 27.73
N ASN A 280 -2.23 -8.85 28.89
CA ASN A 280 -0.85 -8.80 29.41
C ASN A 280 0.10 -8.01 28.48
N LEU A 281 -0.41 -6.94 27.92
CA LEU A 281 0.31 -6.04 27.02
C LEU A 281 0.53 -4.68 27.69
N VAL A 282 1.68 -4.08 27.41
CA VAL A 282 1.99 -2.68 27.67
C VAL A 282 2.36 -2.00 26.36
N ASP A 283 2.22 -0.70 26.28
CA ASP A 283 2.62 0.07 25.09
C ASP A 283 4.09 -0.17 24.76
N TRP A 284 4.39 -0.27 23.47
CA TRP A 284 5.78 -0.39 23.03
C TRP A 284 6.55 0.89 23.26
N GLU A 285 7.55 0.84 24.10
CA GLU A 285 8.53 1.92 24.26
C GLU A 285 9.85 1.51 23.61
N SER A 286 10.39 2.38 22.75
CA SER A 286 11.72 2.16 22.18
C SER A 286 12.76 2.21 23.28
N SER A 287 13.57 1.16 23.40
CA SER A 287 14.65 1.15 24.39
C SER A 287 15.70 2.19 24.00
N ASN A 288 15.83 3.25 24.78
CA ASN A 288 16.94 4.20 24.72
C ASN A 288 18.21 3.55 25.30
N GLN A 289 18.69 2.47 24.69
CA GLN A 289 20.08 2.09 24.93
C GLN A 289 20.94 3.01 24.07
N SER A 290 21.48 4.06 24.68
CA SER A 290 22.66 4.72 24.15
C SER A 290 23.70 3.61 23.89
N ILE A 291 24.09 3.42 22.63
CA ILE A 291 25.25 2.60 22.33
C ILE A 291 26.41 3.35 22.98
N ASP A 292 26.96 2.78 24.03
CA ASP A 292 28.21 3.28 24.62
C ASP A 292 29.32 3.00 23.59
N ILE A 293 29.57 3.97 22.73
CA ILE A 293 30.58 3.90 21.64
C ILE A 293 31.96 3.65 22.24
N LEU A 294 32.14 3.96 23.51
CA LEU A 294 33.39 3.70 24.21
C LEU A 294 33.69 2.21 24.46
N SER A 295 32.69 1.33 24.44
CA SER A 295 32.87 -0.11 24.54
C SER A 295 33.37 -0.80 23.26
N LEU A 296 33.34 -0.11 22.13
CA LEU A 296 33.80 -0.63 20.83
C LEU A 296 35.27 -0.27 20.51
N ILE A 297 35.94 0.52 21.36
CA ILE A 297 37.31 0.98 21.12
C ILE A 297 38.35 0.12 21.90
N HIS A 298 37.88 -0.89 22.61
CA HIS A 298 38.78 -1.84 23.33
C HIS A 298 38.74 -3.24 22.68
N ILE A 299 39.09 -3.33 21.39
CA ILE A 299 39.57 -4.56 20.75
C ILE A 299 40.91 -4.25 20.10
#